data_7d20c37c9a66365170ab2880b0f14ea5
#
_entry.id   7d20c37c9a66365170ab2880b0f14ea5
#
_cell.length_a   1.000
_cell.length_b   1.000
_cell.length_c   1.000
_cell.angle_alpha   90.00
_cell.angle_beta   90.00
_cell.angle_gamma   90.00
#
_symmetry.space_group_name_H-M   'P 1'
#
loop_
_entity.id
_entity.type
_entity.pdbx_description
1 polymer ?
#
loop_
_entity_poly.entity_id
_entity_poly.type
_entity_poly.pdbx_seq_one_letter_code
_entity_poly.pdbx_strand_id
1 'polypeptide(L)'
;MLHDDNRLEYSPITGIPRVKKFLDEMDGIPVKDVWTDIKQIQGVEKLDYATQKPVALLNRIVEMFSNKDSTILDPCAGSGSIGRSAIATNRNYILFDINNEAKKLFEDSIKITPQGVEVFFT
;
A
#
# COMPACT_ATOMS: atom_id res chain seq x y z
N MET A 1 -20.44 29.10 18.27
CA MET A 1 -20.15 27.71 18.55
C MET A 1 -18.73 27.28 18.13
N LEU A 2 -18.23 27.56 16.91
CA LEU A 2 -16.84 27.21 16.54
C LEU A 2 -15.76 28.08 17.22
N HIS A 3 -16.10 29.18 17.79
CA HIS A 3 -15.19 30.12 18.45
C HIS A 3 -14.82 29.70 19.88
N ASP A 4 -15.73 28.99 20.57
CA ASP A 4 -15.54 28.61 21.97
C ASP A 4 -14.58 27.41 22.14
N ASP A 5 -14.44 26.58 21.10
CA ASP A 5 -13.59 25.37 21.13
C ASP A 5 -12.14 25.60 20.62
N ASN A 6 -11.74 26.85 20.41
CA ASN A 6 -10.44 27.22 19.83
C ASN A 6 -10.15 26.55 18.47
N ARG A 7 -11.21 26.24 17.73
CA ARG A 7 -11.15 25.55 16.43
C ARG A 7 -10.97 26.47 15.24
N LEU A 8 -11.27 27.76 15.42
CA LEU A 8 -11.15 28.74 14.36
C LEU A 8 -9.76 29.39 14.40
N GLU A 9 -9.04 29.27 13.28
CA GLU A 9 -7.74 29.89 13.08
C GLU A 9 -7.78 30.72 11.80
N TYR A 10 -7.16 31.88 11.83
CA TYR A 10 -7.05 32.73 10.64
C TYR A 10 -5.66 32.60 10.02
N SER A 11 -5.60 32.44 8.70
CA SER A 11 -4.34 32.44 7.98
C SER A 11 -3.59 33.76 8.21
N PRO A 12 -2.34 33.74 8.67
CA PRO A 12 -1.58 34.97 8.92
C PRO A 12 -1.27 35.75 7.64
N ILE A 13 -1.36 35.10 6.48
CA ILE A 13 -1.03 35.70 5.17
C ILE A 13 -2.29 36.25 4.50
N THR A 14 -3.38 35.49 4.50
CA THR A 14 -4.60 35.80 3.72
C THR A 14 -5.78 36.24 4.55
N GLY A 15 -5.72 36.12 5.87
CA GLY A 15 -6.84 36.39 6.78
C GLY A 15 -8.02 35.42 6.64
N ILE A 16 -7.92 34.37 5.80
CA ILE A 16 -8.99 33.43 5.56
C ILE A 16 -9.17 32.53 6.79
N PRO A 17 -10.40 32.39 7.33
CA PRO A 17 -10.67 31.51 8.44
C PRO A 17 -10.49 30.05 8.04
N ARG A 18 -9.89 29.25 8.92
CA ARG A 18 -9.70 27.80 8.80
C ARG A 18 -10.25 27.13 10.06
N VAL A 19 -10.91 26.00 9.87
CA VAL A 19 -11.35 25.17 10.98
C VAL A 19 -10.29 24.11 11.27
N LYS A 20 -9.77 24.10 12.50
CA LYS A 20 -8.89 23.03 12.97
C LYS A 20 -9.69 21.72 13.04
N LYS A 21 -9.12 20.67 12.46
CA LYS A 21 -9.62 19.31 12.63
C LYS A 21 -8.60 18.55 13.47
N PHE A 22 -9.03 18.00 14.58
CA PHE A 22 -8.19 17.22 15.46
C PHE A 22 -8.18 15.75 14.99
N LEU A 23 -7.03 15.12 15.03
CA LEU A 23 -6.83 13.76 14.49
C LEU A 23 -7.59 12.70 15.30
N ASP A 24 -7.71 12.91 16.60
CA ASP A 24 -8.46 12.07 17.53
C ASP A 24 -10.00 12.11 17.33
N GLU A 25 -10.50 13.09 16.58
CA GLU A 25 -11.90 13.23 16.23
C GLU A 25 -12.22 12.74 14.80
N MET A 26 -11.26 12.17 14.12
CA MET A 26 -11.40 11.73 12.73
C MET A 26 -11.17 10.24 12.62
N ASP A 27 -11.94 9.55 11.79
CA ASP A 27 -11.74 8.14 11.44
C ASP A 27 -10.45 7.92 10.62
N GLY A 28 -9.70 8.97 10.34
CA GLY A 28 -8.46 8.97 9.60
C GLY A 28 -8.27 10.23 8.75
N ILE A 29 -7.18 10.28 8.01
CA ILE A 29 -6.88 11.36 7.07
C ILE A 29 -7.23 10.86 5.66
N PRO A 30 -7.98 11.65 4.86
CA PRO A 30 -8.26 11.30 3.47
C PRO A 30 -6.97 11.05 2.69
N VAL A 31 -6.94 9.98 1.92
CA VAL A 31 -5.79 9.66 1.07
C VAL A 31 -5.70 10.72 -0.03
N LYS A 32 -4.50 11.27 -0.19
CA LYS A 32 -4.22 12.27 -1.22
C LYS A 32 -4.07 11.61 -2.59
N ASP A 33 -4.23 12.38 -3.63
CA ASP A 33 -3.99 12.00 -5.03
C ASP A 33 -2.49 11.95 -5.40
N VAL A 34 -1.64 12.65 -4.64
CA VAL A 34 -0.18 12.64 -4.81
C VAL A 34 0.48 12.09 -3.55
N TRP A 35 1.27 11.03 -3.72
CA TRP A 35 1.95 10.31 -2.63
C TRP A 35 3.47 10.53 -2.67
N THR A 36 3.93 11.51 -1.91
CA THR A 36 5.36 11.88 -1.83
C THR A 36 6.10 11.16 -0.71
N ASP A 37 5.40 10.44 0.15
CA ASP A 37 5.92 9.72 1.30
C ASP A 37 6.40 8.29 0.95
N ILE A 38 6.03 7.77 -0.23
CA ILE A 38 6.48 6.47 -0.71
C ILE A 38 7.82 6.61 -1.43
N LYS A 39 8.84 5.99 -0.84
CA LYS A 39 10.21 6.03 -1.39
C LYS A 39 10.42 4.95 -2.44
N GLN A 40 11.44 5.16 -3.29
CA GLN A 40 11.95 4.11 -4.17
C GLN A 40 12.49 2.93 -3.37
N ILE A 41 12.44 1.74 -3.98
CA ILE A 41 12.95 0.51 -3.38
C ILE A 41 14.45 0.63 -3.13
N GLN A 42 14.86 0.26 -1.91
CA GLN A 42 16.27 0.23 -1.51
C GLN A 42 16.54 -0.97 -0.59
N GLY A 43 17.81 -1.35 -0.50
CA GLY A 43 18.27 -2.36 0.45
C GLY A 43 17.66 -3.75 0.22
N VAL A 44 17.26 -4.39 1.31
CA VAL A 44 16.80 -5.79 1.32
C VAL A 44 15.47 -6.03 0.60
N GLU A 45 14.68 -4.98 0.38
CA GLU A 45 13.44 -5.08 -0.39
C GLU A 45 13.69 -5.25 -1.89
N LYS A 46 14.86 -4.79 -2.36
CA LYS A 46 15.20 -4.81 -3.78
C LYS A 46 15.52 -6.23 -4.23
N LEU A 47 14.71 -6.74 -5.15
CA LEU A 47 14.96 -7.97 -5.87
C LEU A 47 15.64 -7.65 -7.22
N ASP A 48 16.24 -8.66 -7.83
CA ASP A 48 16.80 -8.53 -9.18
C ASP A 48 15.69 -8.60 -10.24
N TYR A 49 14.84 -7.55 -10.23
CA TYR A 49 13.72 -7.40 -11.17
C TYR A 49 13.53 -5.92 -11.53
N ALA A 50 13.71 -5.60 -12.81
CA ALA A 50 13.83 -4.23 -13.30
C ALA A 50 12.61 -3.33 -13.02
N THR A 51 11.40 -3.92 -13.01
CA THR A 51 10.14 -3.18 -12.85
C THR A 51 9.46 -3.39 -11.51
N GLN A 52 10.20 -3.84 -10.50
CA GLN A 52 9.69 -4.03 -9.15
C GLN A 52 9.06 -2.75 -8.59
N LYS A 53 7.91 -2.89 -7.94
CA LYS A 53 7.22 -1.78 -7.25
C LYS A 53 7.43 -1.87 -5.74
N PRO A 54 7.51 -0.73 -5.02
CA PRO A 54 7.61 -0.72 -3.56
C PRO A 54 6.39 -1.39 -2.93
N VAL A 55 6.61 -2.28 -1.96
CA VAL A 55 5.51 -2.93 -1.21
C VAL A 55 4.67 -1.89 -0.48
N ALA A 56 5.27 -0.81 0.02
CA ALA A 56 4.53 0.29 0.65
C ALA A 56 3.48 0.94 -0.26
N LEU A 57 3.78 1.07 -1.57
CA LEU A 57 2.82 1.55 -2.57
C LEU A 57 1.65 0.58 -2.69
N LEU A 58 1.97 -0.71 -2.81
CA LEU A 58 0.97 -1.74 -3.03
C LEU A 58 0.13 -2.00 -1.78
N ASN A 59 0.70 -1.90 -0.57
CA ASN A 59 -0.06 -1.95 0.68
C ASN A 59 -1.15 -0.87 0.69
N ARG A 60 -0.81 0.37 0.37
CA ARG A 60 -1.78 1.46 0.29
C ARG A 60 -2.90 1.17 -0.70
N ILE A 61 -2.56 0.70 -1.91
CA ILE A 61 -3.54 0.36 -2.93
C ILE A 61 -4.45 -0.78 -2.44
N VAL A 62 -3.87 -1.86 -1.94
CA VAL A 62 -4.62 -3.03 -1.46
C VAL A 62 -5.56 -2.65 -0.31
N GLU A 63 -5.10 -1.85 0.65
CA GLU A 63 -5.92 -1.41 1.78
C GLU A 63 -7.05 -0.48 1.37
N MET A 64 -6.83 0.38 0.36
CA MET A 64 -7.86 1.30 -0.14
C MET A 64 -8.97 0.59 -0.93
N PHE A 65 -8.64 -0.48 -1.67
CA PHE A 65 -9.55 -1.07 -2.65
C PHE A 65 -10.01 -2.48 -2.31
N SER A 66 -9.64 -3.02 -1.15
CA SER A 66 -10.06 -4.35 -0.71
C SER A 66 -10.26 -4.44 0.80
N ASN A 67 -11.13 -5.35 1.22
CA ASN A 67 -11.29 -5.71 2.62
C ASN A 67 -10.28 -6.80 3.01
N LYS A 68 -10.06 -7.00 4.32
CA LYS A 68 -9.36 -8.19 4.82
C LYS A 68 -10.01 -9.47 4.29
N ASP A 69 -9.22 -10.49 4.08
CA ASP A 69 -9.63 -11.79 3.55
C ASP A 69 -10.12 -11.78 2.09
N SER A 70 -10.18 -10.61 1.43
CA SER A 70 -10.44 -10.52 -0.02
C SER A 70 -9.32 -11.15 -0.83
N THR A 71 -9.62 -11.54 -2.06
CA THR A 71 -8.62 -12.08 -3.01
C THR A 71 -8.19 -11.01 -3.99
N ILE A 72 -6.90 -10.77 -4.06
CA ILE A 72 -6.25 -9.85 -5.00
C ILE A 72 -5.81 -10.64 -6.23
N LEU A 73 -6.21 -10.20 -7.40
CA LEU A 73 -5.81 -10.79 -8.68
C LEU A 73 -4.83 -9.85 -9.39
N ASP A 74 -3.67 -10.38 -9.79
CA ASP A 74 -2.72 -9.67 -10.66
C ASP A 74 -2.31 -10.58 -11.84
N PRO A 75 -2.73 -10.25 -13.06
CA PRO A 75 -2.40 -11.03 -14.25
C PRO A 75 -1.00 -10.76 -14.81
N CYS A 76 -0.25 -9.81 -14.24
CA CYS A 76 1.09 -9.39 -14.68
C CYS A 76 2.00 -9.15 -13.47
N ALA A 77 2.07 -10.13 -12.57
CA ALA A 77 2.62 -9.99 -11.23
C ALA A 77 4.10 -9.59 -11.14
N GLY A 78 4.89 -9.87 -12.17
CA GLY A 78 6.32 -9.58 -12.20
C GLY A 78 7.04 -10.15 -10.98
N SER A 79 7.74 -9.30 -10.23
CA SER A 79 8.42 -9.70 -8.98
C SER A 79 7.48 -10.15 -7.84
N GLY A 80 6.17 -10.15 -8.06
CA GLY A 80 5.18 -10.53 -7.06
C GLY A 80 5.02 -9.55 -5.88
N SER A 81 5.40 -8.29 -6.06
CA SER A 81 5.28 -7.29 -5.00
C SER A 81 3.85 -7.14 -4.47
N ILE A 82 2.83 -7.31 -5.34
CA ILE A 82 1.42 -7.28 -4.93
C ILE A 82 1.05 -8.47 -4.05
N GLY A 83 1.61 -9.67 -4.33
CA GLY A 83 1.41 -10.84 -3.48
C GLY A 83 2.03 -10.66 -2.10
N ARG A 84 3.23 -10.07 -2.01
CA ARG A 84 3.83 -9.69 -0.71
C ARG A 84 2.98 -8.68 0.04
N SER A 85 2.39 -7.72 -0.66
CA SER A 85 1.45 -6.76 -0.08
C SER A 85 0.17 -7.45 0.42
N ALA A 86 -0.40 -8.36 -0.36
CA ALA A 86 -1.59 -9.12 0.04
C ALA A 86 -1.34 -9.91 1.33
N ILE A 87 -0.19 -10.61 1.44
CA ILE A 87 0.23 -11.30 2.65
C ILE A 87 0.33 -10.33 3.84
N ALA A 88 1.06 -9.22 3.67
CA ALA A 88 1.30 -8.25 4.73
C ALA A 88 0.01 -7.58 5.25
N THR A 89 -1.02 -7.52 4.42
CA THR A 89 -2.29 -6.86 4.72
C THR A 89 -3.45 -7.84 4.99
N ASN A 90 -3.16 -9.12 5.15
CA ASN A 90 -4.13 -10.20 5.37
C ASN A 90 -5.17 -10.30 4.23
N ARG A 91 -4.69 -10.44 3.00
CA ARG A 91 -5.50 -10.74 1.81
C ARG A 91 -4.98 -12.01 1.16
N ASN A 92 -5.87 -12.72 0.47
CA ASN A 92 -5.50 -13.78 -0.44
C ASN A 92 -5.01 -13.19 -1.76
N TYR A 93 -4.31 -13.98 -2.57
CA TYR A 93 -3.86 -13.51 -3.88
C TYR A 93 -3.87 -14.63 -4.92
N ILE A 94 -4.02 -14.21 -6.17
CA ILE A 94 -3.85 -15.03 -7.36
C ILE A 94 -2.94 -14.23 -8.29
N LEU A 95 -1.78 -14.79 -8.64
CA LEU A 95 -0.77 -14.11 -9.43
C LEU A 95 -0.51 -14.89 -10.72
N PHE A 96 -0.45 -14.18 -11.83
CA PHE A 96 -0.03 -14.72 -13.11
C PHE A 96 1.15 -13.92 -13.66
N ASP A 97 2.07 -14.60 -14.31
CA ASP A 97 3.12 -13.98 -15.12
C ASP A 97 3.61 -14.97 -16.17
N ILE A 98 3.97 -14.47 -17.34
CA ILE A 98 4.53 -15.29 -18.41
C ILE A 98 6.00 -15.65 -18.15
N ASN A 99 6.66 -14.93 -17.23
CA ASN A 99 8.06 -15.12 -16.89
C ASN A 99 8.23 -16.07 -15.71
N ASN A 100 8.74 -17.25 -15.95
CA ASN A 100 9.01 -18.24 -14.90
C ASN A 100 10.02 -17.76 -13.83
N GLU A 101 10.91 -16.82 -14.16
CA GLU A 101 11.83 -16.23 -13.18
C GLU A 101 11.06 -15.37 -12.17
N ALA A 102 10.00 -14.71 -12.59
CA ALA A 102 9.12 -13.93 -11.72
C ALA A 102 8.52 -14.80 -10.60
N LYS A 103 8.05 -16.01 -10.97
CA LYS A 103 7.57 -17.01 -10.00
C LYS A 103 8.62 -17.32 -8.95
N LYS A 104 9.83 -17.68 -9.38
CA LYS A 104 10.92 -18.07 -8.49
C LYS A 104 11.30 -16.92 -7.55
N LEU A 105 11.40 -15.69 -8.07
CA LEU A 105 11.69 -14.50 -7.28
C LEU A 105 10.64 -14.27 -6.20
N PHE A 106 9.36 -14.42 -6.55
CA PHE A 106 8.28 -14.29 -5.59
C PHE A 106 8.35 -15.37 -4.52
N GLU A 107 8.43 -16.65 -4.90
CA GLU A 107 8.52 -17.78 -3.97
C GLU A 107 9.70 -17.64 -3.01
N ASP A 108 10.87 -17.23 -3.50
CA ASP A 108 12.05 -17.00 -2.67
C ASP A 108 11.84 -15.82 -1.72
N SER A 109 11.12 -14.78 -2.15
CA SER A 109 10.84 -13.60 -1.32
C SER A 109 9.88 -13.87 -0.17
N ILE A 110 8.99 -14.85 -0.29
CA ILE A 110 8.00 -15.19 0.74
C ILE A 110 8.47 -16.29 1.69
N LYS A 111 9.49 -17.08 1.34
CA LYS A 111 10.09 -18.09 2.25
C LYS A 111 10.57 -17.52 3.57
N ILE A 112 10.77 -16.21 3.65
CA ILE A 112 11.17 -15.49 4.85
C ILE A 112 9.95 -15.11 5.71
N THR A 113 8.71 -15.30 5.21
CA THR A 113 7.48 -14.94 5.93
C THR A 113 6.55 -16.17 5.99
N PRO A 114 6.33 -16.78 7.17
CA PRO A 114 5.47 -17.95 7.26
C PRO A 114 4.00 -17.54 7.28
N GLN A 115 3.28 -17.75 6.22
CA GLN A 115 1.84 -18.03 6.23
C GLN A 115 1.34 -18.39 4.82
N GLY A 116 0.51 -19.43 4.76
CA GLY A 116 0.17 -20.21 3.59
C GLY A 116 -0.49 -19.44 2.45
N VAL A 117 -0.03 -19.77 1.24
CA VAL A 117 -0.59 -19.24 0.01
C VAL A 117 -0.35 -20.20 -1.13
N GLU A 118 -1.38 -20.40 -1.93
CA GLU A 118 -1.27 -21.10 -3.21
C GLU A 118 -1.03 -20.06 -4.32
N VAL A 119 0.01 -20.31 -5.11
CA VAL A 119 0.37 -19.50 -6.27
C VAL A 119 0.17 -20.38 -7.52
N PHE A 120 -0.72 -19.95 -8.40
CA PHE A 120 -0.93 -20.60 -9.68
C PHE A 120 -0.23 -19.79 -10.77
N PHE A 121 0.70 -20.46 -11.48
CA PHE A 121 1.29 -19.94 -12.70
C PHE A 121 0.99 -20.94 -13.82
N THR A 122 0.49 -20.47 -14.92
CA THR A 122 0.35 -21.22 -16.16
C THR A 122 1.11 -20.52 -17.26
#